data_f45a7b91279a30a001d087fde838fafc
#
_entry.id   f45a7b91279a30a001d087fde838fafc
#
_cell.length_a   1.000
_cell.length_b   1.000
_cell.length_c   1.000
_cell.angle_alpha   90.00
_cell.angle_beta   90.00
_cell.angle_gamma   90.00
#
_symmetry.space_group_name_H-M   'P 1'
#
loop_
_entity.id
_entity.type
_entity.pdbx_description
1 polymer ?
#
loop_
_entity_poly.entity_id
_entity_poly.type
_entity_poly.pdbx_seq_one_letter_code
_entity_poly.pdbx_strand_id
1 'polypeptide(L)'
;MTTMSPSDEARRQLLIQALFGAVLGAALLENEAAAADAFGGRPSKLPPGQSIYRISGKVLVNGSACDASTRIAANDTIETAPGSELVFVVGDSAMLLREGSRVTLEGGAGTAALAGVKVLTGKLLSVFPNGQAKRITTATASIGIVGTGVYLEADPEQTYFCTCYGVSEVAALKDPQSRETVAASHHDRPLYIVAGGQAGRNIRNAPFINHTDQELMMIEALVGRTPPFNFPGSQYNTPRSRGAYGK
;
A
#
# COMPACT_ATOMS: atom_id res chain seq x y z
N MET A 1 61.01 11.53 37.67
CA MET A 1 60.30 10.50 36.90
C MET A 1 59.54 9.62 37.89
N THR A 2 58.24 9.87 38.02
CA THR A 2 57.38 9.18 38.97
C THR A 2 56.83 7.90 38.25
N THR A 3 57.31 6.75 38.71
CA THR A 3 56.82 5.46 38.17
C THR A 3 55.46 5.19 38.71
N MET A 4 54.46 5.02 37.83
CA MET A 4 53.10 4.63 38.19
C MET A 4 53.09 3.20 38.80
N SER A 5 52.24 3.01 39.79
CA SER A 5 52.03 1.73 40.46
C SER A 5 51.33 0.74 39.50
N PRO A 6 51.64 -0.55 39.54
CA PRO A 6 50.98 -1.58 38.75
C PRO A 6 49.44 -1.62 38.96
N SER A 7 48.97 -1.18 40.13
CA SER A 7 47.52 -1.04 40.42
C SER A 7 46.84 0.08 39.70
N ASP A 8 47.57 1.18 39.36
CA ASP A 8 47.04 2.34 38.63
C ASP A 8 46.91 2.02 37.12
N GLU A 9 47.85 1.24 36.59
CA GLU A 9 47.81 0.78 35.19
C GLU A 9 46.62 -0.18 34.97
N ALA A 10 46.39 -1.11 35.88
CA ALA A 10 45.26 -2.05 35.80
C ALA A 10 43.90 -1.33 35.90
N ARG A 11 43.79 -0.29 36.77
CA ARG A 11 42.58 0.56 36.87
C ARG A 11 42.34 1.37 35.60
N ARG A 12 43.42 1.90 35.01
CA ARG A 12 43.35 2.66 33.75
C ARG A 12 42.89 1.79 32.59
N GLN A 13 43.40 0.56 32.48
CA GLN A 13 43.00 -0.38 31.44
C GLN A 13 41.55 -0.85 31.59
N LEU A 14 41.07 -1.05 32.83
CA LEU A 14 39.65 -1.38 33.10
C LEU A 14 38.72 -0.24 32.73
N LEU A 15 39.08 1.02 33.00
CA LEU A 15 38.32 2.19 32.62
C LEU A 15 38.30 2.42 31.11
N ILE A 16 39.40 2.15 30.42
CA ILE A 16 39.44 2.22 28.95
C ILE A 16 38.55 1.14 28.31
N GLN A 17 38.60 -0.09 28.82
CA GLN A 17 37.73 -1.17 28.32
C GLN A 17 36.25 -0.92 28.59
N ALA A 18 35.90 -0.36 29.75
CA ALA A 18 34.51 0.01 30.08
C ALA A 18 33.99 1.15 29.19
N LEU A 19 34.85 2.16 28.89
CA LEU A 19 34.50 3.25 27.99
C LEU A 19 34.35 2.77 26.53
N PHE A 20 35.26 1.91 26.05
CA PHE A 20 35.15 1.36 24.71
C PHE A 20 33.97 0.40 24.58
N GLY A 21 33.66 -0.42 25.60
CA GLY A 21 32.49 -1.29 25.61
C GLY A 21 31.17 -0.53 25.62
N ALA A 22 31.09 0.58 26.35
CA ALA A 22 29.90 1.42 26.40
C ALA A 22 29.64 2.18 25.07
N VAL A 23 30.72 2.69 24.45
CA VAL A 23 30.60 3.40 23.16
C VAL A 23 30.25 2.44 22.01
N LEU A 24 30.85 1.24 21.98
CA LEU A 24 30.51 0.22 20.99
C LEU A 24 29.10 -0.34 21.21
N GLY A 25 28.66 -0.52 22.47
CA GLY A 25 27.30 -0.98 22.79
C GLY A 25 26.22 0.03 22.37
N ALA A 26 26.45 1.32 22.62
CA ALA A 26 25.53 2.38 22.20
C ALA A 26 25.48 2.52 20.66
N ALA A 27 26.62 2.46 19.98
CA ALA A 27 26.69 2.53 18.52
C ALA A 27 26.06 1.30 17.83
N LEU A 28 26.11 0.11 18.46
CA LEU A 28 25.44 -1.08 17.93
C LEU A 28 23.92 -1.01 18.13
N LEU A 29 23.43 -0.44 19.24
CA LEU A 29 21.99 -0.28 19.48
C LEU A 29 21.38 0.80 18.56
N GLU A 30 22.10 1.88 18.30
CA GLU A 30 21.68 2.90 17.32
C GLU A 30 21.73 2.37 15.88
N ASN A 31 22.67 1.48 15.56
CA ASN A 31 22.77 0.87 14.25
C ASN A 31 21.69 -0.22 14.01
N GLU A 32 21.24 -0.93 15.04
CA GLU A 32 20.14 -1.87 14.92
C GLU A 32 18.79 -1.15 14.68
N ALA A 33 18.55 -0.01 15.33
CA ALA A 33 17.38 0.83 15.08
C ALA A 33 17.44 1.45 13.67
N ALA A 34 18.60 1.95 13.24
CA ALA A 34 18.81 2.49 11.90
C ALA A 34 18.76 1.41 10.80
N ALA A 35 19.21 0.19 11.10
CA ALA A 35 19.09 -0.94 10.18
C ALA A 35 17.65 -1.45 10.07
N ALA A 36 16.87 -1.44 11.15
CA ALA A 36 15.46 -1.77 11.13
C ALA A 36 14.65 -0.77 10.28
N ASP A 37 14.98 0.52 10.32
CA ASP A 37 14.39 1.55 9.46
C ASP A 37 14.86 1.42 8.00
N ALA A 38 16.11 1.05 7.75
CA ALA A 38 16.65 0.86 6.41
C ALA A 38 16.06 -0.38 5.70
N PHE A 39 15.66 -1.41 6.44
CA PHE A 39 14.99 -2.62 5.92
C PHE A 39 13.46 -2.56 6.02
N GLY A 40 12.89 -1.40 6.32
CA GLY A 40 11.45 -1.19 6.34
C GLY A 40 10.77 -1.96 7.47
N GLY A 41 10.94 -1.49 8.70
CA GLY A 41 10.13 -1.94 9.83
C GLY A 41 8.65 -1.90 9.44
N ARG A 42 7.86 -2.87 9.92
CA ARG A 42 6.40 -2.86 9.68
C ARG A 42 5.83 -1.53 10.16
N PRO A 43 5.19 -0.72 9.30
CA PRO A 43 4.65 0.56 9.72
C PRO A 43 3.59 0.32 10.80
N SER A 44 3.48 1.27 11.73
CA SER A 44 2.39 1.32 12.69
C SER A 44 1.18 2.04 12.10
N LYS A 45 0.04 1.92 12.75
CA LYS A 45 -1.16 2.70 12.41
C LYS A 45 -0.83 4.19 12.37
N LEU A 46 -1.27 4.85 11.30
CA LEU A 46 -1.02 6.28 11.11
C LEU A 46 -1.74 7.08 12.21
N PRO A 47 -1.09 8.11 12.80
CA PRO A 47 -1.71 8.95 13.82
C PRO A 47 -3.01 9.62 13.34
N PRO A 48 -3.99 9.83 14.21
CA PRO A 48 -5.21 10.56 13.86
C PRO A 48 -4.90 11.94 13.26
N GLY A 49 -5.57 12.27 12.13
CA GLY A 49 -5.41 13.53 11.45
C GLY A 49 -4.21 13.60 10.48
N GLN A 50 -3.40 12.56 10.39
CA GLN A 50 -2.39 12.41 9.34
C GLN A 50 -2.97 11.53 8.23
N SER A 51 -2.83 11.97 6.98
CA SER A 51 -3.26 11.20 5.81
C SER A 51 -2.10 10.59 5.05
N ILE A 52 -0.97 11.27 4.95
CA ILE A 52 0.17 10.86 4.12
C ILE A 52 1.14 10.01 4.93
N TYR A 53 1.41 8.80 4.47
CA TYR A 53 2.48 7.94 4.98
C TYR A 53 3.78 8.14 4.21
N ARG A 54 3.68 8.11 2.86
CA ARG A 54 4.83 8.25 1.97
C ARG A 54 4.41 8.98 0.71
N ILE A 55 5.25 9.91 0.27
CA ILE A 55 5.10 10.62 -0.99
C ILE A 55 6.45 10.64 -1.71
N SER A 56 6.45 10.36 -3.01
CA SER A 56 7.62 10.44 -3.87
C SER A 56 7.23 11.09 -5.20
N GLY A 57 8.09 11.97 -5.70
CA GLY A 57 7.86 12.69 -6.95
C GLY A 57 6.81 13.81 -6.81
N LYS A 58 6.08 14.08 -7.88
CA LYS A 58 5.07 15.15 -7.95
C LYS A 58 3.67 14.58 -7.83
N VAL A 59 2.98 14.98 -6.76
CA VAL A 59 1.59 14.60 -6.48
C VAL A 59 0.76 15.86 -6.29
N LEU A 60 -0.46 15.87 -6.82
CA LEU A 60 -1.43 16.93 -6.63
C LEU A 60 -2.67 16.40 -5.91
N VAL A 61 -3.23 17.20 -5.01
CA VAL A 61 -4.54 17.00 -4.39
C VAL A 61 -5.40 18.23 -4.72
N ASN A 62 -6.48 18.01 -5.45
CA ASN A 62 -7.37 19.08 -5.97
C ASN A 62 -6.60 20.14 -6.77
N GLY A 63 -5.59 19.71 -7.54
CA GLY A 63 -4.75 20.59 -8.34
C GLY A 63 -3.63 21.31 -7.57
N SER A 64 -3.57 21.23 -6.25
CA SER A 64 -2.52 21.81 -5.41
C SER A 64 -1.43 20.79 -5.08
N ALA A 65 -0.18 21.24 -4.95
CA ALA A 65 0.93 20.36 -4.59
C ALA A 65 0.70 19.69 -3.23
N CYS A 66 0.91 18.37 -3.20
CA CYS A 66 0.78 17.54 -2.01
C CYS A 66 2.12 17.40 -1.30
N ASP A 67 2.11 17.50 0.02
CA ASP A 67 3.25 17.25 0.90
C ASP A 67 2.85 16.33 2.07
N ALA A 68 3.79 16.02 2.97
CA ALA A 68 3.55 15.13 4.11
C ALA A 68 2.50 15.65 5.12
N SER A 69 2.21 16.94 5.11
CA SER A 69 1.22 17.58 5.99
C SER A 69 -0.18 17.65 5.37
N THR A 70 -0.29 17.36 4.07
CA THR A 70 -1.55 17.42 3.32
C THR A 70 -2.56 16.41 3.88
N ARG A 71 -3.77 16.88 4.17
CA ARG A 71 -4.89 16.01 4.55
C ARG A 71 -5.66 15.62 3.32
N ILE A 72 -5.96 14.33 3.21
CA ILE A 72 -6.78 13.77 2.15
C ILE A 72 -8.11 13.31 2.76
N ALA A 73 -9.20 13.70 2.12
CA ALA A 73 -10.56 13.42 2.56
C ALA A 73 -11.42 12.85 1.41
N ALA A 74 -12.60 12.42 1.74
CA ALA A 74 -13.61 12.11 0.74
C ALA A 74 -13.91 13.35 -0.13
N ASN A 75 -14.17 13.11 -1.41
CA ASN A 75 -14.36 14.08 -2.49
C ASN A 75 -13.08 14.75 -3.02
N ASP A 76 -11.90 14.39 -2.51
CA ASP A 76 -10.65 14.86 -3.10
C ASP A 76 -10.33 14.10 -4.39
N THR A 77 -9.68 14.82 -5.31
CA THR A 77 -9.07 14.26 -6.52
C THR A 77 -7.56 14.28 -6.38
N ILE A 78 -6.94 13.14 -6.61
CA ILE A 78 -5.50 12.93 -6.47
C ILE A 78 -4.89 12.59 -7.82
N GLU A 79 -3.78 13.23 -8.14
CA GLU A 79 -3.04 13.01 -9.38
C GLU A 79 -1.57 12.77 -9.09
N THR A 80 -1.00 11.71 -9.67
CA THR A 80 0.43 11.39 -9.59
C THR A 80 1.09 11.54 -10.95
N ALA A 81 2.17 12.31 -11.03
CA ALA A 81 2.95 12.46 -12.26
C ALA A 81 3.76 11.18 -12.57
N PRO A 82 4.39 11.06 -13.77
CA PRO A 82 5.35 10.01 -14.04
C PRO A 82 6.46 9.94 -12.98
N GLY A 83 6.86 8.72 -12.59
CA GLY A 83 7.87 8.47 -11.55
C GLY A 83 7.42 8.80 -10.13
N SER A 84 6.13 9.09 -9.91
CA SER A 84 5.60 9.49 -8.60
C SER A 84 4.81 8.37 -7.93
N GLU A 85 4.76 8.40 -6.61
CA GLU A 85 4.01 7.44 -5.78
C GLU A 85 3.44 8.14 -4.55
N LEU A 86 2.25 7.73 -4.13
CA LEU A 86 1.61 8.20 -2.92
C LEU A 86 1.06 7.02 -2.11
N VAL A 87 1.41 6.95 -0.82
CA VAL A 87 0.80 6.04 0.15
C VAL A 87 0.07 6.87 1.19
N PHE A 88 -1.24 6.65 1.33
CA PHE A 88 -2.09 7.49 2.16
C PHE A 88 -3.26 6.73 2.80
N VAL A 89 -3.87 7.37 3.78
CA VAL A 89 -5.02 6.85 4.55
C VAL A 89 -6.19 7.84 4.48
N VAL A 90 -7.39 7.31 4.27
CA VAL A 90 -8.65 8.05 4.38
C VAL A 90 -9.63 7.25 5.23
N GLY A 91 -9.94 7.74 6.43
CA GLY A 91 -10.73 6.98 7.41
C GLY A 91 -10.05 5.66 7.76
N ASP A 92 -10.76 4.55 7.58
CA ASP A 92 -10.28 3.20 7.84
C ASP A 92 -9.80 2.48 6.57
N SER A 93 -9.54 3.22 5.51
CA SER A 93 -9.03 2.71 4.22
C SER A 93 -7.63 3.24 3.95
N ALA A 94 -6.75 2.39 3.44
CA ALA A 94 -5.40 2.79 3.04
C ALA A 94 -5.16 2.45 1.57
N MET A 95 -4.37 3.29 0.91
CA MET A 95 -4.17 3.25 -0.54
C MET A 95 -2.72 3.51 -0.90
N LEU A 96 -2.24 2.81 -1.94
CA LEU A 96 -1.00 3.09 -2.63
C LEU A 96 -1.34 3.42 -4.08
N LEU A 97 -1.04 4.65 -4.48
CA LEU A 97 -1.19 5.16 -5.84
C LEU A 97 0.17 5.19 -6.51
N ARG A 98 0.27 4.58 -7.69
CA ARG A 98 1.48 4.62 -8.50
C ARG A 98 1.45 5.79 -9.50
N GLU A 99 2.52 5.94 -10.26
CA GLU A 99 2.66 6.97 -11.28
C GLU A 99 1.52 7.00 -12.30
N GLY A 100 1.26 8.17 -12.87
CA GLY A 100 0.28 8.36 -13.95
C GLY A 100 -1.16 8.10 -13.53
N SER A 101 -1.44 8.15 -12.24
CA SER A 101 -2.77 7.86 -11.71
C SER A 101 -3.58 9.14 -11.51
N ARG A 102 -4.88 9.06 -11.82
CA ARG A 102 -5.87 10.07 -11.49
C ARG A 102 -7.08 9.40 -10.84
N VAL A 103 -7.31 9.73 -9.57
CA VAL A 103 -8.30 9.10 -8.70
C VAL A 103 -9.14 10.16 -8.00
N THR A 104 -10.46 9.96 -7.97
CA THR A 104 -11.37 10.75 -7.14
C THR A 104 -11.93 9.87 -6.03
N LEU A 105 -11.82 10.32 -4.80
CA LEU A 105 -12.41 9.70 -3.63
C LEU A 105 -13.88 10.12 -3.52
N GLU A 106 -14.81 9.17 -3.49
CA GLU A 106 -16.24 9.49 -3.46
C GLU A 106 -16.76 9.42 -2.02
N GLY A 107 -17.33 10.52 -1.54
CA GLY A 107 -17.97 10.60 -0.23
C GLY A 107 -19.35 9.95 -0.22
N GLY A 108 -19.76 9.43 0.93
CA GLY A 108 -21.14 8.98 1.13
C GLY A 108 -22.13 10.14 1.16
N ALA A 109 -23.36 9.92 0.74
CA ALA A 109 -24.41 10.93 0.76
C ALA A 109 -24.62 11.47 2.19
N GLY A 110 -24.36 12.77 2.38
CA GLY A 110 -24.49 13.44 3.68
C GLY A 110 -23.45 13.09 4.73
N THR A 111 -22.37 12.39 4.38
CA THR A 111 -21.28 12.01 5.30
C THR A 111 -19.90 12.31 4.71
N ALA A 112 -18.92 12.58 5.58
CA ALA A 112 -17.51 12.69 5.19
C ALA A 112 -16.81 11.32 5.03
N ALA A 113 -17.55 10.21 5.15
CA ALA A 113 -17.02 8.88 5.02
C ALA A 113 -16.77 8.50 3.56
N LEU A 114 -15.69 7.80 3.29
CA LEU A 114 -15.41 7.27 1.97
C LEU A 114 -16.45 6.21 1.59
N ALA A 115 -17.18 6.44 0.50
CA ALA A 115 -18.16 5.50 -0.07
C ALA A 115 -17.62 4.76 -1.28
N GLY A 116 -16.67 5.36 -2.00
CA GLY A 116 -16.10 4.75 -3.19
C GLY A 116 -14.85 5.45 -3.70
N VAL A 117 -14.33 4.91 -4.79
CA VAL A 117 -13.15 5.43 -5.48
C VAL A 117 -13.38 5.35 -6.98
N LYS A 118 -13.29 6.47 -7.65
CA LYS A 118 -13.31 6.53 -9.12
C LYS A 118 -11.89 6.63 -9.64
N VAL A 119 -11.44 5.63 -10.37
CA VAL A 119 -10.11 5.58 -10.97
C VAL A 119 -10.24 5.86 -12.45
N LEU A 120 -9.79 7.04 -12.88
CA LEU A 120 -9.83 7.45 -14.28
C LEU A 120 -8.70 6.82 -15.07
N THR A 121 -7.50 6.84 -14.51
CA THR A 121 -6.29 6.21 -15.08
C THR A 121 -5.35 5.79 -13.97
N GLY A 122 -4.43 4.87 -14.28
CA GLY A 122 -3.30 4.52 -13.43
C GLY A 122 -3.50 3.27 -12.59
N LYS A 123 -2.77 3.17 -11.48
CA LYS A 123 -2.61 1.93 -10.70
C LYS A 123 -2.86 2.20 -9.22
N LEU A 124 -3.76 1.43 -8.64
CA LEU A 124 -4.19 1.56 -7.24
C LEU A 124 -4.14 0.21 -6.53
N LEU A 125 -3.40 0.12 -5.43
CA LEU A 125 -3.55 -0.91 -4.41
C LEU A 125 -4.31 -0.30 -3.22
N SER A 126 -5.35 -0.96 -2.73
CA SER A 126 -6.17 -0.43 -1.65
C SER A 126 -6.73 -1.51 -0.74
N VAL A 127 -6.95 -1.15 0.54
CA VAL A 127 -7.57 -2.00 1.54
C VAL A 127 -8.72 -1.26 2.21
N PHE A 128 -9.83 -1.96 2.39
CA PHE A 128 -11.08 -1.41 2.90
C PHE A 128 -11.57 -2.16 4.13
N PRO A 129 -12.27 -1.48 5.06
CA PRO A 129 -12.79 -2.11 6.27
C PRO A 129 -13.92 -3.09 5.98
N ASN A 130 -14.10 -4.05 6.87
CA ASN A 130 -15.27 -4.92 6.89
C ASN A 130 -16.56 -4.15 7.22
N GLY A 131 -17.70 -4.69 6.84
CA GLY A 131 -19.03 -4.20 7.24
C GLY A 131 -19.54 -2.96 6.49
N GLN A 132 -18.76 -2.39 5.59
CA GLN A 132 -19.19 -1.24 4.77
C GLN A 132 -18.95 -1.54 3.29
N ALA A 133 -20.03 -1.63 2.53
CA ALA A 133 -19.94 -1.75 1.08
C ALA A 133 -19.34 -0.47 0.48
N LYS A 134 -18.35 -0.65 -0.38
CA LYS A 134 -17.74 0.44 -1.14
C LYS A 134 -17.75 0.11 -2.63
N ARG A 135 -17.60 1.12 -3.45
CA ARG A 135 -17.60 0.95 -4.90
C ARG A 135 -16.32 1.50 -5.50
N ILE A 136 -15.70 0.72 -6.38
CA ILE A 136 -14.66 1.23 -7.28
C ILE A 136 -15.24 1.30 -8.68
N THR A 137 -15.02 2.44 -9.34
CA THR A 137 -15.48 2.67 -10.72
C THR A 137 -14.28 3.06 -11.59
N THR A 138 -14.15 2.43 -12.76
CA THR A 138 -13.18 2.78 -13.79
C THR A 138 -13.90 3.12 -15.09
N ALA A 139 -13.20 3.31 -16.19
CA ALA A 139 -13.81 3.51 -17.51
C ALA A 139 -14.56 2.26 -18.00
N THR A 140 -14.16 1.06 -17.57
CA THR A 140 -14.68 -0.22 -18.08
C THR A 140 -15.41 -1.05 -17.04
N ALA A 141 -15.23 -0.78 -15.75
CA ALA A 141 -15.73 -1.63 -14.66
C ALA A 141 -16.43 -0.86 -13.54
N SER A 142 -17.43 -1.50 -12.95
CA SER A 142 -18.00 -1.15 -11.64
C SER A 142 -17.82 -2.33 -10.70
N ILE A 143 -17.16 -2.10 -9.56
CA ILE A 143 -16.72 -3.15 -8.65
C ILE A 143 -17.24 -2.82 -7.25
N GLY A 144 -18.11 -3.68 -6.73
CA GLY A 144 -18.57 -3.65 -5.34
C GLY A 144 -17.61 -4.46 -4.47
N ILE A 145 -17.26 -3.92 -3.29
CA ILE A 145 -16.31 -4.55 -2.35
C ILE A 145 -16.80 -4.41 -0.91
N VAL A 146 -16.51 -5.43 -0.09
CA VAL A 146 -16.81 -5.43 1.35
C VAL A 146 -15.64 -6.09 2.08
N GLY A 147 -14.87 -5.31 2.84
CA GLY A 147 -13.78 -5.86 3.65
C GLY A 147 -12.69 -6.54 2.82
N THR A 148 -12.15 -5.85 1.84
CA THR A 148 -11.38 -6.45 0.76
C THR A 148 -10.08 -5.70 0.54
N GLY A 149 -8.99 -6.43 0.25
CA GLY A 149 -7.79 -5.91 -0.38
C GLY A 149 -7.89 -6.08 -1.90
N VAL A 150 -7.63 -5.02 -2.66
CA VAL A 150 -7.71 -5.04 -4.12
C VAL A 150 -6.59 -4.29 -4.77
N TYR A 151 -6.18 -4.77 -5.94
CA TYR A 151 -5.29 -4.04 -6.85
C TYR A 151 -5.94 -3.88 -8.21
N LEU A 152 -5.77 -2.71 -8.82
CA LEU A 152 -6.25 -2.46 -10.17
C LEU A 152 -5.30 -1.56 -10.97
N GLU A 153 -5.37 -1.73 -12.30
CA GLU A 153 -4.80 -0.83 -13.29
C GLU A 153 -5.92 -0.40 -14.25
N ALA A 154 -6.13 0.90 -14.36
CA ALA A 154 -7.20 1.46 -15.16
C ALA A 154 -6.65 2.18 -16.40
N ASP A 155 -7.07 1.72 -17.56
CA ASP A 155 -6.90 2.37 -18.86
C ASP A 155 -8.29 2.63 -19.47
N PRO A 156 -8.41 3.49 -20.49
CA PRO A 156 -9.70 3.80 -21.12
C PRO A 156 -10.43 2.59 -21.70
N GLU A 157 -9.70 1.61 -22.20
CA GLU A 157 -10.24 0.43 -22.89
C GLU A 157 -10.23 -0.84 -22.05
N GLN A 158 -9.47 -0.86 -20.96
CA GLN A 158 -9.31 -2.05 -20.14
C GLN A 158 -9.06 -1.70 -18.67
N THR A 159 -9.62 -2.49 -17.77
CA THR A 159 -9.23 -2.53 -16.36
C THR A 159 -8.65 -3.90 -16.04
N TYR A 160 -7.43 -3.94 -15.51
CA TYR A 160 -6.94 -5.09 -14.75
C TYR A 160 -7.46 -4.98 -13.33
N PHE A 161 -7.94 -6.08 -12.75
CA PHE A 161 -8.46 -6.11 -11.39
C PHE A 161 -8.08 -7.41 -10.68
N CYS A 162 -7.53 -7.30 -9.48
CA CYS A 162 -7.21 -8.42 -8.61
C CYS A 162 -7.91 -8.23 -7.26
N THR A 163 -8.75 -9.19 -6.87
CA THR A 163 -9.19 -9.35 -5.48
C THR A 163 -8.06 -10.02 -4.73
N CYS A 164 -7.32 -9.27 -3.92
CA CYS A 164 -6.18 -9.81 -3.18
C CYS A 164 -6.64 -10.76 -2.07
N TYR A 165 -7.73 -10.39 -1.40
CA TYR A 165 -8.49 -11.21 -0.45
C TYR A 165 -9.89 -10.63 -0.27
N GLY A 166 -10.83 -11.43 0.25
CA GLY A 166 -12.21 -11.02 0.49
C GLY A 166 -13.13 -11.28 -0.70
N VAL A 167 -14.17 -10.49 -0.86
CA VAL A 167 -15.19 -10.68 -1.88
C VAL A 167 -15.40 -9.41 -2.69
N SER A 168 -15.41 -9.55 -4.01
CA SER A 168 -15.68 -8.48 -4.96
C SER A 168 -16.77 -8.88 -5.94
N GLU A 169 -17.69 -7.96 -6.23
CA GLU A 169 -18.69 -8.08 -7.28
C GLU A 169 -18.28 -7.22 -8.46
N VAL A 170 -17.85 -7.83 -9.55
CA VAL A 170 -17.31 -7.18 -10.74
C VAL A 170 -18.34 -7.15 -11.84
N ALA A 171 -18.58 -5.98 -12.43
CA ALA A 171 -19.45 -5.82 -13.58
C ALA A 171 -18.78 -4.94 -14.65
N ALA A 172 -18.86 -5.34 -15.92
CA ALA A 172 -18.44 -4.50 -17.02
C ALA A 172 -19.47 -3.39 -17.25
N LEU A 173 -19.03 -2.12 -17.31
CA LEU A 173 -19.96 -0.96 -17.37
C LEU A 173 -20.82 -0.95 -18.64
N LYS A 174 -20.27 -1.36 -19.78
CA LYS A 174 -20.96 -1.35 -21.08
C LYS A 174 -21.61 -2.66 -21.45
N ASP A 175 -21.52 -3.68 -20.58
CA ASP A 175 -22.08 -5.02 -20.81
C ASP A 175 -22.67 -5.60 -19.52
N PRO A 176 -23.96 -5.35 -19.26
CA PRO A 176 -24.62 -5.85 -18.04
C PRO A 176 -24.64 -7.35 -17.89
N GLN A 177 -24.40 -8.11 -18.98
CA GLN A 177 -24.32 -9.57 -18.94
C GLN A 177 -22.97 -10.07 -18.44
N SER A 178 -21.90 -9.27 -18.56
CA SER A 178 -20.59 -9.57 -18.01
C SER A 178 -20.52 -9.16 -16.54
N ARG A 179 -20.83 -10.12 -15.66
CA ARG A 179 -20.78 -9.96 -14.19
C ARG A 179 -20.18 -11.19 -13.56
N GLU A 180 -19.39 -10.97 -12.52
CA GLU A 180 -18.80 -12.06 -11.72
C GLU A 180 -18.68 -11.66 -10.26
N THR A 181 -18.83 -12.66 -9.38
CA THR A 181 -18.43 -12.54 -7.97
C THR A 181 -17.12 -13.30 -7.80
N VAL A 182 -16.11 -12.62 -7.28
CA VAL A 182 -14.80 -13.18 -6.97
C VAL A 182 -14.64 -13.24 -5.47
N ALA A 183 -14.54 -14.46 -4.92
CA ALA A 183 -14.10 -14.69 -3.55
C ALA A 183 -12.65 -15.17 -3.61
N ALA A 184 -11.75 -14.44 -2.99
CA ALA A 184 -10.32 -14.74 -2.98
C ALA A 184 -9.80 -14.84 -1.55
N SER A 185 -8.95 -15.82 -1.31
CA SER A 185 -8.15 -15.93 -0.09
C SER A 185 -6.78 -15.31 -0.25
N HIS A 186 -6.18 -15.42 -1.44
CA HIS A 186 -4.86 -14.87 -1.74
C HIS A 186 -4.64 -14.78 -3.25
N HIS A 187 -5.08 -13.68 -3.89
CA HIS A 187 -4.89 -13.38 -5.32
C HIS A 187 -5.37 -14.48 -6.28
N ASP A 188 -6.39 -15.24 -5.91
CA ASP A 188 -6.76 -16.48 -6.57
C ASP A 188 -7.23 -16.32 -8.02
N ARG A 189 -7.82 -15.16 -8.35
CA ARG A 189 -8.40 -14.95 -9.68
C ARG A 189 -8.37 -13.50 -10.14
N PRO A 190 -7.26 -13.00 -10.67
CA PRO A 190 -7.20 -11.71 -11.33
C PRO A 190 -7.99 -11.70 -12.65
N LEU A 191 -8.53 -10.53 -13.03
CA LEU A 191 -9.40 -10.35 -14.17
C LEU A 191 -8.95 -9.17 -15.05
N TYR A 192 -9.23 -9.28 -16.36
CA TYR A 192 -9.32 -8.16 -17.28
C TYR A 192 -10.78 -7.85 -17.56
N ILE A 193 -11.18 -6.58 -17.47
CA ILE A 193 -12.48 -6.07 -17.85
C ILE A 193 -12.30 -5.11 -19.02
N VAL A 194 -12.85 -5.44 -20.20
CA VAL A 194 -12.62 -4.70 -21.44
C VAL A 194 -13.84 -3.88 -21.85
N ALA A 195 -13.61 -2.74 -22.50
CA ALA A 195 -14.66 -1.82 -22.93
C ALA A 195 -15.49 -2.32 -24.13
N GLY A 196 -14.86 -3.11 -25.00
CA GLY A 196 -15.46 -3.59 -26.24
C GLY A 196 -15.14 -5.05 -26.46
N GLY A 197 -16.16 -5.85 -26.61
CA GLY A 197 -16.04 -7.28 -26.86
C GLY A 197 -17.40 -7.89 -27.13
N GLN A 198 -17.48 -9.20 -27.16
CA GLN A 198 -18.73 -9.93 -27.31
C GLN A 198 -19.54 -9.81 -26.01
N ALA A 199 -20.84 -9.55 -26.12
CA ALA A 199 -21.74 -9.49 -24.96
C ALA A 199 -21.64 -10.74 -24.09
N GLY A 200 -21.58 -10.56 -22.77
CA GLY A 200 -21.36 -11.61 -21.78
C GLY A 200 -19.92 -12.13 -21.68
N ARG A 201 -18.96 -11.58 -22.43
CA ARG A 201 -17.55 -12.04 -22.48
C ARG A 201 -16.52 -10.93 -22.26
N ASN A 202 -16.93 -9.82 -21.65
CA ASN A 202 -16.05 -8.68 -21.39
C ASN A 202 -15.26 -8.80 -20.08
N ILE A 203 -15.44 -9.88 -19.33
CA ILE A 203 -14.59 -10.23 -18.17
C ILE A 203 -13.81 -11.50 -18.53
N ARG A 204 -12.49 -11.47 -18.32
CA ARG A 204 -11.57 -12.56 -18.69
C ARG A 204 -10.56 -12.78 -17.57
N ASN A 205 -10.04 -14.00 -17.44
CA ASN A 205 -8.94 -14.29 -16.51
C ASN A 205 -7.69 -13.52 -16.90
N ALA A 206 -6.95 -13.05 -15.90
CA ALA A 206 -5.68 -12.34 -16.03
C ALA A 206 -4.59 -13.03 -15.19
N PRO A 207 -3.30 -12.85 -15.52
CA PRO A 207 -2.21 -13.26 -14.64
C PRO A 207 -2.12 -12.35 -13.43
N PHE A 208 -1.45 -12.80 -12.37
CA PHE A 208 -1.09 -11.96 -11.25
C PHE A 208 0.07 -11.01 -11.63
N ILE A 209 -0.10 -9.70 -11.49
CA ILE A 209 0.88 -8.69 -11.90
C ILE A 209 1.00 -7.53 -10.91
N ASN A 210 2.17 -6.91 -10.92
CA ASN A 210 2.49 -5.54 -10.47
C ASN A 210 2.16 -5.13 -9.02
N HIS A 211 1.80 -6.04 -8.12
CA HIS A 211 1.69 -5.72 -6.70
C HIS A 211 2.24 -6.86 -5.85
N THR A 212 2.51 -6.60 -4.57
CA THR A 212 3.14 -7.55 -3.68
C THR A 212 2.40 -7.66 -2.35
N ASP A 213 2.60 -8.80 -1.69
CA ASP A 213 2.07 -9.03 -0.35
C ASP A 213 2.65 -8.04 0.67
N GLN A 214 3.93 -7.64 0.50
CA GLN A 214 4.58 -6.65 1.37
C GLN A 214 3.89 -5.28 1.28
N GLU A 215 3.53 -4.86 0.08
CA GLU A 215 2.77 -3.60 -0.12
C GLU A 215 1.38 -3.70 0.53
N LEU A 216 0.72 -4.84 0.39
CA LEU A 216 -0.60 -5.07 1.00
C LEU A 216 -0.52 -5.03 2.53
N MET A 217 0.48 -5.69 3.11
CA MET A 217 0.74 -5.66 4.55
C MET A 217 1.09 -4.27 5.06
N MET A 218 1.87 -3.53 4.30
CA MET A 218 2.22 -2.15 4.64
C MET A 218 0.96 -1.31 4.77
N ILE A 219 0.08 -1.29 3.74
CA ILE A 219 -1.12 -0.46 3.78
C ILE A 219 -2.15 -0.95 4.81
N GLU A 220 -2.25 -2.25 5.09
CA GLU A 220 -3.08 -2.77 6.18
C GLU A 220 -2.59 -2.31 7.55
N ALA A 221 -1.27 -2.33 7.77
CA ALA A 221 -0.69 -1.85 9.02
C ALA A 221 -0.99 -0.37 9.29
N LEU A 222 -1.04 0.48 8.24
CA LEU A 222 -1.35 1.91 8.38
C LEU A 222 -2.75 2.18 8.94
N VAL A 223 -3.67 1.25 8.79
CA VAL A 223 -5.04 1.31 9.36
C VAL A 223 -5.22 0.37 10.55
N GLY A 224 -4.12 -0.19 11.06
CA GLY A 224 -4.10 -1.03 12.26
C GLY A 224 -4.65 -2.44 12.04
N ARG A 225 -4.62 -2.95 10.82
CA ARG A 225 -5.07 -4.29 10.45
C ARG A 225 -3.92 -5.18 9.99
N THR A 226 -4.24 -6.45 9.79
CA THR A 226 -3.35 -7.46 9.21
C THR A 226 -4.11 -8.18 8.10
N PRO A 227 -3.48 -8.46 6.94
CA PRO A 227 -4.12 -9.28 5.92
C PRO A 227 -4.54 -10.66 6.48
N PRO A 228 -5.65 -11.25 5.97
CA PRO A 228 -6.19 -12.50 6.51
C PRO A 228 -5.39 -13.76 6.10
N PHE A 229 -4.30 -13.61 5.36
CA PHE A 229 -3.46 -14.73 4.94
C PHE A 229 -2.14 -14.76 5.72
N ASN A 230 -1.67 -15.99 6.01
CA ASN A 230 -0.40 -16.22 6.71
C ASN A 230 0.76 -16.29 5.72
N PHE A 231 1.85 -15.60 6.04
CA PHE A 231 3.11 -15.73 5.32
C PHE A 231 4.04 -16.68 6.08
N PRO A 232 4.69 -17.65 5.42
CA PRO A 232 5.85 -18.28 5.99
C PRO A 232 6.91 -17.20 6.26
N GLY A 233 7.43 -17.12 7.48
CA GLY A 233 8.29 -16.02 7.95
C GLY A 233 9.54 -15.73 7.11
N SER A 234 9.98 -16.68 6.26
CA SER A 234 11.10 -16.51 5.32
C SER A 234 10.76 -15.70 4.06
N GLN A 235 9.50 -15.46 3.75
CA GLN A 235 9.11 -14.71 2.54
C GLN A 235 9.02 -13.19 2.76
N TYR A 236 9.07 -12.73 4.00
CA TYR A 236 9.03 -11.31 4.33
C TYR A 236 10.28 -10.52 3.93
N ASN A 237 11.43 -11.20 3.84
CA ASN A 237 12.73 -10.58 3.66
C ASN A 237 13.25 -10.58 2.22
N THR A 238 12.48 -11.10 1.27
CA THR A 238 12.92 -11.12 -0.13
C THR A 238 12.05 -10.17 -0.95
N PRO A 239 12.57 -9.00 -1.38
CA PRO A 239 11.87 -8.17 -2.35
C PRO A 239 11.70 -8.99 -3.63
N ARG A 240 10.47 -9.31 -4.00
CA ARG A 240 10.20 -9.90 -5.31
C ARG A 240 10.55 -8.85 -6.36
N SER A 241 11.58 -9.14 -7.16
CA SER A 241 11.97 -8.27 -8.27
C SER A 241 10.76 -8.09 -9.20
N ARG A 242 10.52 -6.85 -9.66
CA ARG A 242 9.46 -6.48 -10.61
C ARG A 242 9.44 -7.31 -11.91
N GLY A 243 10.41 -8.20 -12.14
CA GLY A 243 10.57 -9.01 -13.34
C GLY A 243 10.16 -10.47 -13.22
N ALA A 244 9.68 -10.96 -12.09
CA ALA A 244 9.40 -12.39 -11.91
C ALA A 244 8.06 -12.88 -12.51
N TYR A 245 7.25 -11.99 -13.08
CA TYR A 245 5.93 -12.31 -13.64
C TYR A 245 5.77 -11.99 -15.13
N GLY A 246 6.88 -11.83 -15.84
CA GLY A 246 6.87 -11.62 -17.29
C GLY A 246 7.51 -12.80 -18.03
N LYS A 247 6.75 -13.84 -18.30
CA LYS A 247 6.87 -14.70 -19.48
C LYS A 247 5.54 -15.39 -19.71
#